data_57eca5a1739dde0baf0f0305f52759ac
#
_entry.id   57eca5a1739dde0baf0f0305f52759ac
#
_cell.length_a   1.000
_cell.length_b   1.000
_cell.length_c   1.000
_cell.angle_alpha   90.00
_cell.angle_beta   90.00
_cell.angle_gamma   90.00
#
_symmetry.space_group_name_H-M   'P 1'
#
loop_
_entity.id
_entity.type
_entity.pdbx_description
1 polymer ?
#
loop_
_entity_poly.entity_id
_entity_poly.type
_entity_poly.pdbx_seq_one_letter_code
_entity_poly.pdbx_strand_id
1 'polypeptide(L)'
;MKKLAGILLLAAVILTAGCVTTADPIVGSWQLTEPIQYDGDTVTYQVTFEADGTGKDIDTYSYTEINSINPILWKKNGDAYQYEEFNVLTFSEDGKTMTDYAQYTYRLEKDGEMFGGVWREDIPKGIEVSEYYTYVFYEDGTGIETVYETGDEPDVYRISWKEFAENQIVIRHLYTYSFEDGKMKTSRGQNAVFEEVDGIWVETPQVGKSVTTYEFRDDGLCIRSIYDGESGELRSFYQYYYTPTVTRGDTVTPLPLLTPLVSLFDLQVDGIMERTYIYDIVFLEDGTLLDVIFGGILERVSPA
;
A
#
# COMPACT_ATOMS: atom_id res chain seq x y z
N MET A 1 -40.85 25.61 42.51
CA MET A 1 -39.40 25.39 42.26
C MET A 1 -38.95 23.95 42.46
N LYS A 2 -39.50 23.14 43.36
CA LYS A 2 -39.11 21.73 43.58
C LYS A 2 -39.48 20.74 42.44
N LYS A 3 -40.49 21.07 41.61
CA LYS A 3 -40.93 20.22 40.48
C LYS A 3 -40.06 20.39 39.22
N LEU A 4 -39.38 21.53 39.04
CA LEU A 4 -38.48 21.76 37.93
C LEU A 4 -37.13 21.01 38.07
N ALA A 5 -36.65 20.87 39.32
CA ALA A 5 -35.42 20.17 39.61
C ALA A 5 -35.49 18.65 39.29
N GLY A 6 -36.68 18.04 39.50
CA GLY A 6 -36.90 16.62 39.19
C GLY A 6 -36.91 16.32 37.67
N ILE A 7 -37.44 17.25 36.88
CA ILE A 7 -37.46 17.06 35.39
C ILE A 7 -36.08 17.24 34.78
N LEU A 8 -35.27 18.16 35.34
CA LEU A 8 -33.88 18.35 34.89
C LEU A 8 -32.97 17.16 35.23
N LEU A 9 -33.22 16.53 36.40
CA LEU A 9 -32.46 15.33 36.78
C LEU A 9 -32.83 14.11 35.89
N LEU A 10 -34.10 13.96 35.52
CA LEU A 10 -34.54 12.90 34.64
C LEU A 10 -34.03 13.11 33.21
N ALA A 11 -33.97 14.35 32.74
CA ALA A 11 -33.39 14.68 31.43
C ALA A 11 -31.86 14.44 31.38
N ALA A 12 -31.14 14.73 32.49
CA ALA A 12 -29.74 14.46 32.62
C ALA A 12 -29.42 12.95 32.63
N VAL A 13 -30.28 12.12 33.24
CA VAL A 13 -30.12 10.66 33.27
C VAL A 13 -30.44 10.06 31.91
N ILE A 14 -31.38 10.62 31.14
CA ILE A 14 -31.68 10.15 29.78
C ILE A 14 -30.57 10.56 28.81
N LEU A 15 -29.91 11.71 29.03
CA LEU A 15 -28.76 12.13 28.18
C LEU A 15 -27.48 11.34 28.49
N THR A 16 -27.36 10.77 29.71
CA THR A 16 -26.22 9.86 30.02
C THR A 16 -26.50 8.38 29.75
N ALA A 17 -27.77 8.01 29.50
CA ALA A 17 -28.12 6.68 29.02
C ALA A 17 -28.06 6.57 27.47
N GLY A 18 -27.58 7.64 26.81
CA GLY A 18 -27.44 7.68 25.37
C GLY A 18 -26.19 6.94 24.91
N CYS A 19 -26.45 5.94 24.11
CA CYS A 19 -25.51 5.27 23.22
C CYS A 19 -24.22 4.76 23.90
N VAL A 20 -24.34 3.63 24.57
CA VAL A 20 -23.28 2.65 24.45
C VAL A 20 -23.31 2.21 22.97
N THR A 21 -22.64 2.95 22.10
CA THR A 21 -22.25 2.42 20.82
C THR A 21 -21.36 1.24 21.16
N THR A 22 -21.90 0.03 21.02
CA THR A 22 -21.04 -1.16 21.06
C THR A 22 -19.96 -0.90 20.04
N ALA A 23 -18.70 -0.90 20.48
CA ALA A 23 -17.57 -0.76 19.58
C ALA A 23 -17.75 -1.77 18.44
N ASP A 24 -17.41 -1.36 17.23
CA ASP A 24 -17.47 -2.28 16.10
C ASP A 24 -16.67 -3.54 16.46
N PRO A 25 -17.21 -4.74 16.21
CA PRO A 25 -16.57 -5.99 16.65
C PRO A 25 -15.16 -6.19 16.09
N ILE A 26 -14.77 -5.51 15.01
CA ILE A 26 -13.38 -5.60 14.50
C ILE A 26 -12.39 -4.82 15.37
N VAL A 27 -12.84 -3.77 16.09
CA VAL A 27 -11.97 -2.91 16.89
C VAL A 27 -11.20 -3.72 17.95
N GLY A 28 -9.86 -3.60 17.93
CA GLY A 28 -8.93 -4.34 18.76
C GLY A 28 -7.77 -4.91 17.98
N SER A 29 -6.94 -5.70 18.65
CA SER A 29 -5.76 -6.33 18.05
C SER A 29 -6.04 -7.80 17.71
N TRP A 30 -5.57 -8.21 16.56
CA TRP A 30 -5.74 -9.52 15.97
C TRP A 30 -4.40 -10.04 15.52
N GLN A 31 -4.11 -11.30 15.74
CA GLN A 31 -2.85 -11.95 15.42
C GLN A 31 -3.10 -13.20 14.59
N LEU A 32 -2.24 -13.42 13.61
CA LEU A 32 -2.24 -14.63 12.81
C LEU A 32 -2.03 -15.86 13.72
N THR A 33 -2.88 -16.86 13.57
CA THR A 33 -2.84 -18.09 14.41
C THR A 33 -1.67 -18.99 14.06
N GLU A 34 -1.34 -19.07 12.77
CA GLU A 34 -0.23 -19.87 12.25
C GLU A 34 0.59 -19.03 11.26
N PRO A 35 1.93 -19.03 11.35
CA PRO A 35 2.77 -18.32 10.40
C PRO A 35 2.53 -18.78 8.97
N ILE A 36 2.56 -17.85 8.03
CA ILE A 36 2.48 -18.15 6.60
C ILE A 36 3.88 -18.23 5.99
N GLN A 37 4.00 -18.99 4.89
CA GLN A 37 5.22 -19.03 4.08
C GLN A 37 5.06 -18.01 2.94
N TYR A 38 5.96 -17.06 2.86
CA TYR A 38 5.97 -16.06 1.81
C TYR A 38 7.40 -15.87 1.26
N ASP A 39 7.59 -16.16 0.00
CA ASP A 39 8.87 -16.04 -0.73
C ASP A 39 10.07 -16.72 -0.04
N GLY A 40 9.83 -17.87 0.60
CA GLY A 40 10.84 -18.66 1.31
C GLY A 40 11.08 -18.24 2.75
N ASP A 41 10.40 -17.22 3.24
CA ASP A 41 10.42 -16.78 4.62
C ASP A 41 9.15 -17.17 5.37
N THR A 42 9.23 -17.22 6.70
CA THR A 42 8.08 -17.44 7.58
C THR A 42 7.64 -16.10 8.15
N VAL A 43 6.42 -15.71 7.81
CA VAL A 43 5.84 -14.42 8.21
C VAL A 43 4.73 -14.61 9.22
N THR A 44 4.77 -13.83 10.30
CA THR A 44 3.64 -13.62 11.20
C THR A 44 3.23 -12.17 11.14
N TYR A 45 1.94 -11.87 11.30
CA TYR A 45 1.49 -10.50 11.39
C TYR A 45 0.44 -10.29 12.48
N GLN A 46 0.38 -9.05 12.95
CA GLN A 46 -0.60 -8.58 13.90
C GLN A 46 -1.23 -7.29 13.38
N VAL A 47 -2.53 -7.26 13.23
CA VAL A 47 -3.27 -6.06 12.82
C VAL A 47 -4.07 -5.51 13.99
N THR A 48 -4.04 -4.18 14.16
CA THR A 48 -4.83 -3.46 15.16
C THR A 48 -5.77 -2.49 14.48
N PHE A 49 -7.06 -2.59 14.78
CA PHE A 49 -8.11 -1.70 14.28
C PHE A 49 -8.56 -0.77 15.40
N GLU A 50 -8.44 0.55 15.19
CA GLU A 50 -8.89 1.57 16.12
C GLU A 50 -10.32 2.04 15.79
N ALA A 51 -11.05 2.53 16.77
CA ALA A 51 -12.45 2.89 16.60
C ALA A 51 -12.71 4.09 15.66
N ASP A 52 -11.68 4.84 15.33
CA ASP A 52 -11.73 6.00 14.42
C ASP A 52 -11.50 5.64 12.94
N GLY A 53 -11.35 4.35 12.61
CA GLY A 53 -11.09 3.88 11.26
C GLY A 53 -9.60 3.81 10.90
N THR A 54 -8.73 4.13 11.84
CA THR A 54 -7.28 3.96 11.70
C THR A 54 -6.80 2.64 12.29
N GLY A 55 -5.52 2.35 12.17
CA GLY A 55 -4.91 1.20 12.79
C GLY A 55 -3.46 1.03 12.36
N LYS A 56 -2.93 -0.14 12.63
CA LYS A 56 -1.58 -0.54 12.20
C LYS A 56 -1.51 -2.02 11.91
N ASP A 57 -0.70 -2.36 10.96
CA ASP A 57 -0.26 -3.71 10.67
C ASP A 57 1.22 -3.86 11.04
N ILE A 58 1.59 -4.98 11.63
CA ILE A 58 2.96 -5.29 12.05
C ILE A 58 3.32 -6.66 11.53
N ASP A 59 4.20 -6.69 10.53
CA ASP A 59 4.77 -7.92 10.00
C ASP A 59 6.07 -8.25 10.70
N THR A 60 6.24 -9.53 11.01
CA THR A 60 7.47 -10.08 11.57
C THR A 60 7.99 -11.20 10.68
N TYR A 61 9.16 -11.00 10.13
CA TYR A 61 9.84 -11.94 9.26
C TYR A 61 10.88 -12.75 10.05
N SER A 62 10.81 -14.09 9.98
CA SER A 62 11.72 -14.95 10.76
C SER A 62 13.17 -14.88 10.29
N TYR A 63 13.39 -14.55 9.02
CA TYR A 63 14.72 -14.54 8.39
C TYR A 63 15.51 -13.27 8.70
N THR A 64 14.84 -12.12 8.75
CA THR A 64 15.51 -10.82 8.83
C THR A 64 15.41 -10.15 10.20
N GLU A 65 14.59 -10.68 11.11
CA GLU A 65 14.20 -10.03 12.38
C GLU A 65 13.62 -8.61 12.19
N ILE A 66 13.28 -8.25 10.95
CA ILE A 66 12.70 -6.95 10.61
C ILE A 66 11.20 -7.00 10.88
N ASN A 67 10.74 -6.04 11.66
CA ASN A 67 9.33 -5.78 11.83
C ASN A 67 8.97 -4.61 10.91
N SER A 68 8.11 -4.83 9.93
CA SER A 68 7.44 -3.72 9.25
C SER A 68 6.32 -3.21 10.14
N ILE A 69 6.15 -1.89 10.22
CA ILE A 69 5.06 -1.24 10.93
C ILE A 69 4.37 -0.30 9.96
N ASN A 70 3.20 -0.72 9.49
CA ASN A 70 2.45 -0.01 8.49
C ASN A 70 1.17 0.56 9.11
N PRO A 71 0.92 1.87 9.02
CA PRO A 71 -0.39 2.40 9.36
C PRO A 71 -1.42 1.90 8.35
N ILE A 72 -2.64 1.69 8.84
CA ILE A 72 -3.77 1.29 8.01
C ILE A 72 -4.93 2.25 8.16
N LEU A 73 -5.76 2.32 7.12
CA LEU A 73 -7.11 2.85 7.20
C LEU A 73 -8.10 1.74 6.90
N TRP A 74 -9.12 1.59 7.73
CA TRP A 74 -10.09 0.54 7.54
C TRP A 74 -11.52 1.08 7.47
N LYS A 75 -12.39 0.32 6.83
CA LYS A 75 -13.82 0.59 6.71
C LYS A 75 -14.61 -0.70 6.66
N LYS A 76 -15.87 -0.63 7.07
CA LYS A 76 -16.84 -1.70 6.83
C LYS A 76 -17.36 -1.63 5.39
N ASN A 77 -17.38 -2.76 4.71
CA ASN A 77 -17.87 -2.91 3.34
C ASN A 77 -18.90 -4.07 3.27
N GLY A 78 -20.18 -3.74 3.45
CA GLY A 78 -21.23 -4.76 3.58
C GLY A 78 -21.06 -5.61 4.85
N ASP A 79 -20.93 -6.92 4.68
CA ASP A 79 -20.68 -7.88 5.77
C ASP A 79 -19.19 -8.14 6.01
N ALA A 80 -18.31 -7.58 5.20
CA ALA A 80 -16.86 -7.66 5.32
C ALA A 80 -16.27 -6.34 5.82
N TYR A 81 -14.98 -6.38 6.12
CA TYR A 81 -14.15 -5.22 6.40
C TYR A 81 -13.05 -5.16 5.36
N GLN A 82 -12.65 -3.94 5.04
CA GLN A 82 -11.55 -3.68 4.12
C GLN A 82 -10.57 -2.73 4.79
N TYR A 83 -9.29 -3.03 4.74
CA TYR A 83 -8.27 -2.07 5.13
C TYR A 83 -7.24 -1.87 4.02
N GLU A 84 -6.69 -0.66 3.97
CA GLU A 84 -5.58 -0.29 3.11
C GLU A 84 -4.36 0.00 3.97
N GLU A 85 -3.25 -0.63 3.64
CA GLU A 85 -1.96 -0.47 4.26
C GLU A 85 -1.12 0.58 3.52
N PHE A 86 -0.33 1.36 4.25
CA PHE A 86 0.45 2.46 3.69
C PHE A 86 1.93 2.33 3.99
N ASN A 87 2.75 2.42 2.95
CA ASN A 87 4.20 2.58 3.08
C ASN A 87 4.50 4.02 3.50
N VAL A 88 4.78 4.23 4.77
CA VAL A 88 5.00 5.55 5.34
C VAL A 88 6.47 5.79 5.62
N LEU A 89 6.93 6.97 5.22
CA LEU A 89 8.24 7.50 5.57
C LEU A 89 8.07 8.56 6.64
N THR A 90 8.82 8.47 7.74
CA THR A 90 8.76 9.38 8.88
C THR A 90 10.03 10.19 8.95
N PHE A 91 9.92 11.52 8.89
CA PHE A 91 11.05 12.45 9.01
C PHE A 91 11.30 12.83 10.46
N SER A 92 12.58 12.99 10.84
CA SER A 92 12.96 13.56 12.13
C SER A 92 12.54 15.03 12.20
N GLU A 93 12.37 15.56 13.42
CA GLU A 93 11.99 16.97 13.67
C GLU A 93 12.98 17.97 13.05
N ASP A 94 14.25 17.62 12.94
CA ASP A 94 15.29 18.48 12.33
C ASP A 94 15.39 18.29 10.80
N GLY A 95 14.58 17.41 10.21
CA GLY A 95 14.51 17.16 8.76
C GLY A 95 15.77 16.52 8.16
N LYS A 96 16.67 15.93 8.98
CA LYS A 96 17.94 15.39 8.51
C LYS A 96 17.98 13.88 8.35
N THR A 97 17.06 13.19 9.00
CA THR A 97 16.90 11.74 8.89
C THR A 97 15.47 11.39 8.54
N MET A 98 15.30 10.26 7.90
CA MET A 98 14.04 9.67 7.53
C MET A 98 14.09 8.18 7.86
N THR A 99 12.99 7.61 8.33
CA THR A 99 12.85 6.18 8.59
C THR A 99 11.69 5.65 7.77
N ASP A 100 11.86 4.51 7.12
CA ASP A 100 10.80 3.85 6.37
C ASP A 100 10.00 2.84 7.23
N TYR A 101 9.00 2.23 6.61
CA TYR A 101 8.14 1.21 7.24
C TYR A 101 8.91 -0.05 7.66
N ALA A 102 10.02 -0.38 6.99
CA ALA A 102 10.91 -1.49 7.35
C ALA A 102 11.99 -1.10 8.37
N GLN A 103 11.88 0.10 8.95
CA GLN A 103 12.76 0.67 9.98
C GLN A 103 14.19 0.97 9.50
N TYR A 104 14.43 1.02 8.17
CA TYR A 104 15.66 1.53 7.64
C TYR A 104 15.74 3.06 7.83
N THR A 105 16.93 3.54 8.18
CA THR A 105 17.18 4.97 8.36
C THR A 105 17.92 5.54 7.16
N TYR A 106 17.48 6.70 6.70
CA TYR A 106 18.07 7.44 5.59
C TYR A 106 18.59 8.78 6.07
N ARG A 107 19.67 9.26 5.46
CA ARG A 107 20.21 10.60 5.69
C ARG A 107 20.14 11.42 4.44
N LEU A 108 19.79 12.68 4.59
CA LEU A 108 19.86 13.65 3.51
C LEU A 108 21.33 13.91 3.17
N GLU A 109 21.72 13.65 1.92
CA GLU A 109 23.07 13.92 1.45
C GLU A 109 23.27 15.44 1.29
N LYS A 110 24.37 15.96 1.90
CA LYS A 110 24.92 17.31 1.76
C LYS A 110 23.91 18.43 1.57
N ASP A 111 23.69 19.26 2.59
CA ASP A 111 23.05 20.59 2.53
C ASP A 111 21.85 20.72 1.57
N GLY A 112 21.23 19.58 1.21
CA GLY A 112 20.06 19.51 0.36
C GLY A 112 18.82 19.93 1.15
N GLU A 113 17.88 20.53 0.45
CA GLU A 113 16.52 20.70 0.96
C GLU A 113 15.79 19.36 0.94
N MET A 114 14.77 19.20 1.77
CA MET A 114 13.94 17.98 1.82
C MET A 114 13.47 17.57 0.41
N PHE A 115 13.11 18.56 -0.42
CA PHE A 115 12.73 18.37 -1.80
C PHE A 115 13.92 18.64 -2.74
N GLY A 116 14.13 17.73 -3.69
CA GLY A 116 15.24 17.77 -4.64
C GLY A 116 16.58 17.29 -4.08
N GLY A 117 16.68 17.06 -2.77
CA GLY A 117 17.86 16.42 -2.16
C GLY A 117 17.80 14.90 -2.28
N VAL A 118 18.97 14.26 -2.19
CA VAL A 118 19.08 12.79 -2.20
C VAL A 118 19.07 12.27 -0.77
N TRP A 119 18.12 11.40 -0.48
CA TRP A 119 18.06 10.64 0.76
C TRP A 119 18.70 9.28 0.53
N ARG A 120 19.74 8.98 1.28
CA ARG A 120 20.47 7.72 1.17
C ARG A 120 20.34 6.92 2.46
N GLU A 121 20.17 5.62 2.33
CA GLU A 121 20.20 4.70 3.47
C GLU A 121 21.49 4.83 4.27
N ASP A 122 21.36 4.94 5.61
CA ASP A 122 22.47 5.13 6.56
C ASP A 122 23.06 3.77 6.95
N ILE A 123 23.88 3.21 6.07
CA ILE A 123 24.53 1.94 6.28
C ILE A 123 25.68 2.10 7.29
N PRO A 124 25.70 1.35 8.40
CA PRO A 124 26.78 1.43 9.36
C PRO A 124 28.14 1.10 8.72
N LYS A 125 29.15 1.89 9.10
CA LYS A 125 30.50 1.73 8.53
C LYS A 125 31.05 0.33 8.78
N GLY A 126 31.46 -0.34 7.70
CA GLY A 126 32.06 -1.68 7.74
C GLY A 126 31.04 -2.81 7.58
N ILE A 127 29.77 -2.49 7.38
CA ILE A 127 28.76 -3.44 6.94
C ILE A 127 28.78 -3.46 5.41
N GLU A 128 28.95 -4.64 4.82
CA GLU A 128 28.72 -4.87 3.40
C GLU A 128 27.25 -5.24 3.24
N VAL A 129 26.54 -4.47 2.42
CA VAL A 129 25.14 -4.75 2.07
C VAL A 129 25.08 -5.18 0.60
N SER A 130 24.23 -6.14 0.31
CA SER A 130 23.95 -6.57 -1.06
C SER A 130 23.04 -5.59 -1.79
N GLU A 131 22.25 -4.84 -1.05
CA GLU A 131 21.22 -3.93 -1.55
C GLU A 131 21.16 -2.69 -0.66
N TYR A 132 20.91 -1.51 -1.23
CA TYR A 132 20.58 -0.29 -0.51
C TYR A 132 19.71 0.64 -1.36
N TYR A 133 19.02 1.57 -0.69
CA TYR A 133 18.00 2.42 -1.30
C TYR A 133 18.38 3.90 -1.25
N THR A 134 17.92 4.65 -2.26
CA THR A 134 17.93 6.11 -2.23
C THR A 134 16.59 6.66 -2.68
N TYR A 135 16.22 7.84 -2.14
CA TYR A 135 15.01 8.56 -2.52
C TYR A 135 15.32 9.99 -2.94
N VAL A 136 14.57 10.48 -3.90
CA VAL A 136 14.49 11.90 -4.26
C VAL A 136 13.01 12.27 -4.31
N PHE A 137 12.60 13.29 -3.55
CA PHE A 137 11.23 13.80 -3.55
C PHE A 137 11.18 15.15 -4.25
N TYR A 138 10.18 15.38 -5.09
CA TYR A 138 9.93 16.64 -5.76
C TYR A 138 8.72 17.33 -5.13
N GLU A 139 8.69 18.68 -5.16
CA GLU A 139 7.59 19.49 -4.59
C GLU A 139 6.22 19.22 -5.19
N ASP A 140 6.17 18.62 -6.39
CA ASP A 140 4.95 18.32 -7.12
C ASP A 140 4.25 17.02 -6.66
N GLY A 141 4.73 16.38 -5.61
CA GLY A 141 4.17 15.13 -5.09
C GLY A 141 4.70 13.87 -5.80
N THR A 142 5.75 14.02 -6.62
CA THR A 142 6.43 12.89 -7.26
C THR A 142 7.79 12.65 -6.66
N GLY A 143 8.42 11.53 -7.03
CA GLY A 143 9.77 11.21 -6.61
C GLY A 143 10.36 10.05 -7.38
N ILE A 144 11.57 9.71 -6.99
CA ILE A 144 12.32 8.58 -7.51
C ILE A 144 12.85 7.79 -6.33
N GLU A 145 12.62 6.49 -6.35
CA GLU A 145 13.32 5.51 -5.55
C GLU A 145 14.32 4.79 -6.44
N THR A 146 15.55 4.61 -5.96
CA THR A 146 16.55 3.83 -6.67
C THR A 146 17.07 2.73 -5.76
N VAL A 147 17.03 1.52 -6.24
CA VAL A 147 17.53 0.31 -5.57
C VAL A 147 18.84 -0.07 -6.22
N TYR A 148 19.88 -0.16 -5.41
CA TYR A 148 21.21 -0.55 -5.84
C TYR A 148 21.50 -1.97 -5.33
N GLU A 149 21.66 -2.91 -6.23
CA GLU A 149 22.09 -4.27 -5.92
C GLU A 149 23.54 -4.49 -6.34
N THR A 150 24.29 -5.27 -5.54
CA THR A 150 25.70 -5.54 -5.84
C THR A 150 25.85 -6.38 -7.09
N GLY A 151 26.43 -5.79 -8.13
CA GLY A 151 26.73 -6.48 -9.39
C GLY A 151 25.72 -6.24 -10.50
N ASP A 152 24.61 -5.55 -10.20
CA ASP A 152 23.56 -5.23 -11.15
C ASP A 152 23.46 -3.72 -11.43
N GLU A 153 22.84 -3.36 -12.54
CA GLU A 153 22.45 -1.97 -12.82
C GLU A 153 21.32 -1.57 -11.87
N PRO A 154 21.35 -0.33 -11.35
CA PRO A 154 20.32 0.10 -10.41
C PRO A 154 18.91 0.07 -10.99
N ASP A 155 17.98 -0.43 -10.21
CA ASP A 155 16.56 -0.33 -10.51
C ASP A 155 16.01 1.03 -10.10
N VAL A 156 15.32 1.71 -11.02
CA VAL A 156 14.78 3.05 -10.83
C VAL A 156 13.25 2.99 -10.88
N TYR A 157 12.62 3.33 -9.76
CA TYR A 157 11.18 3.36 -9.62
C TYR A 157 10.70 4.81 -9.50
N ARG A 158 9.62 5.13 -10.20
CA ARG A 158 8.89 6.39 -9.99
C ARG A 158 7.92 6.19 -8.86
N ILE A 159 7.81 7.19 -8.01
CA ILE A 159 6.88 7.19 -6.87
C ILE A 159 5.99 8.44 -6.89
N SER A 160 4.78 8.31 -6.36
CA SER A 160 4.00 9.43 -5.84
C SER A 160 4.19 9.51 -4.34
N TRP A 161 4.06 10.72 -3.78
CA TRP A 161 4.03 10.92 -2.35
C TRP A 161 3.00 11.97 -1.97
N LYS A 162 2.47 11.87 -0.77
CA LYS A 162 1.58 12.86 -0.15
C LYS A 162 1.76 12.87 1.37
N GLU A 163 1.45 13.99 1.98
CA GLU A 163 1.40 14.08 3.44
C GLU A 163 0.38 13.08 4.01
N PHE A 164 0.78 12.36 5.05
CA PHE A 164 -0.04 11.40 5.77
C PHE A 164 -0.39 11.91 7.16
N ALA A 165 0.63 12.36 7.91
CA ALA A 165 0.51 12.99 9.22
C ALA A 165 1.67 13.98 9.40
N GLU A 166 1.78 14.60 10.59
CA GLU A 166 2.90 15.48 10.92
C GLU A 166 4.23 14.72 10.76
N ASN A 167 5.13 15.28 9.96
CA ASN A 167 6.43 14.67 9.60
C ASN A 167 6.34 13.29 8.93
N GLN A 168 5.21 12.96 8.32
CA GLN A 168 5.02 11.69 7.63
C GLN A 168 4.49 11.88 6.23
N ILE A 169 5.05 11.13 5.29
CA ILE A 169 4.52 10.99 3.93
C ILE A 169 4.23 9.53 3.62
N VAL A 170 3.18 9.28 2.87
CA VAL A 170 2.95 7.98 2.24
C VAL A 170 3.53 8.01 0.84
N ILE A 171 4.18 6.90 0.45
CA ILE A 171 4.68 6.70 -0.90
C ILE A 171 3.95 5.57 -1.60
N ARG A 172 3.84 5.68 -2.93
CA ARG A 172 3.33 4.60 -3.80
C ARG A 172 4.16 4.52 -5.07
N HIS A 173 4.50 3.31 -5.48
CA HIS A 173 5.15 3.10 -6.78
C HIS A 173 4.16 3.41 -7.92
N LEU A 174 4.68 4.10 -8.94
CA LEU A 174 3.95 4.48 -10.13
C LEU A 174 4.37 3.64 -11.33
N TYR A 175 3.39 3.16 -12.06
CA TYR A 175 3.58 2.47 -13.32
C TYR A 175 2.69 3.11 -14.38
N THR A 176 3.15 3.08 -15.62
CA THR A 176 2.36 3.53 -16.76
C THR A 176 1.89 2.36 -17.59
N TYR A 177 0.78 2.52 -18.28
CA TYR A 177 0.33 1.59 -19.31
C TYR A 177 -0.09 2.34 -20.58
N SER A 178 0.03 1.66 -21.71
CA SER A 178 -0.42 2.17 -23.01
C SER A 178 -1.00 1.06 -23.85
N PHE A 179 -1.93 1.42 -24.73
CA PHE A 179 -2.53 0.52 -25.70
C PHE A 179 -2.08 0.92 -27.11
N GLU A 180 -1.49 -0.03 -27.83
CA GLU A 180 -1.02 0.17 -29.18
C GLU A 180 -1.34 -1.08 -30.01
N ASP A 181 -2.03 -0.92 -31.14
CA ASP A 181 -2.41 -2.02 -32.05
C ASP A 181 -3.15 -3.19 -31.36
N GLY A 182 -4.04 -2.88 -30.40
CA GLY A 182 -4.81 -3.88 -29.64
C GLY A 182 -3.98 -4.65 -28.60
N LYS A 183 -2.80 -4.15 -28.27
CA LYS A 183 -1.91 -4.71 -27.25
C LYS A 183 -1.65 -3.70 -26.15
N MET A 184 -1.52 -4.18 -24.91
CA MET A 184 -1.11 -3.37 -23.78
C MET A 184 0.39 -3.52 -23.51
N LYS A 185 1.03 -2.41 -23.16
CA LYS A 185 2.41 -2.34 -22.65
C LYS A 185 2.39 -1.65 -21.29
N THR A 186 3.28 -2.06 -20.38
CA THR A 186 3.43 -1.42 -19.06
C THR A 186 4.88 -1.07 -18.79
N SER A 187 5.12 -0.05 -17.97
CA SER A 187 6.50 0.31 -17.54
C SER A 187 7.10 -0.70 -16.56
N ARG A 188 6.31 -1.61 -15.97
CA ARG A 188 6.80 -2.61 -15.02
C ARG A 188 7.50 -3.80 -15.69
N GLY A 189 7.16 -4.15 -16.89
CA GLY A 189 7.76 -5.27 -17.62
C GLY A 189 8.49 -4.75 -18.84
N GLN A 190 9.81 -4.69 -18.82
CA GLN A 190 10.58 -4.30 -19.99
C GLN A 190 10.25 -5.27 -21.15
N ASN A 191 9.64 -4.74 -22.20
CA ASN A 191 9.24 -5.48 -23.41
C ASN A 191 8.12 -6.53 -23.25
N ALA A 192 7.44 -6.61 -22.10
CA ALA A 192 6.25 -7.45 -21.97
C ALA A 192 5.09 -6.85 -22.77
N VAL A 193 4.43 -7.70 -23.55
CA VAL A 193 3.26 -7.35 -24.37
C VAL A 193 2.09 -8.21 -23.91
N PHE A 194 0.94 -7.57 -23.73
CA PHE A 194 -0.27 -8.22 -23.25
C PHE A 194 -1.34 -8.18 -24.33
N GLU A 195 -2.06 -9.27 -24.50
CA GLU A 195 -3.22 -9.40 -25.40
C GLU A 195 -4.48 -9.55 -24.57
N GLU A 196 -5.58 -8.95 -25.02
CA GLU A 196 -6.86 -9.04 -24.30
C GLU A 196 -7.53 -10.40 -24.57
N VAL A 197 -7.89 -11.06 -23.49
CA VAL A 197 -8.67 -12.31 -23.50
C VAL A 197 -9.82 -12.16 -22.47
N ASP A 198 -11.05 -12.09 -22.94
CA ASP A 198 -12.25 -11.99 -22.10
C ASP A 198 -12.21 -10.85 -21.06
N GLY A 199 -11.67 -9.68 -21.43
CA GLY A 199 -11.55 -8.51 -20.56
C GLY A 199 -10.30 -8.50 -19.67
N ILE A 200 -9.45 -9.53 -19.75
CA ILE A 200 -8.20 -9.64 -19.01
C ILE A 200 -7.02 -9.52 -19.98
N TRP A 201 -6.05 -8.70 -19.62
CA TRP A 201 -4.80 -8.56 -20.38
C TRP A 201 -3.81 -9.64 -19.97
N VAL A 202 -3.45 -10.52 -20.87
CA VAL A 202 -2.59 -11.68 -20.62
C VAL A 202 -1.26 -11.49 -21.32
N GLU A 203 -0.17 -11.62 -20.58
CA GLU A 203 1.19 -11.62 -21.14
C GLU A 203 1.35 -12.74 -22.15
N THR A 204 1.97 -12.44 -23.31
CA THR A 204 2.31 -13.46 -24.29
C THR A 204 3.38 -14.36 -23.68
N PRO A 205 3.08 -15.65 -23.41
CA PRO A 205 3.94 -16.49 -22.60
C PRO A 205 5.29 -16.73 -23.28
N GLN A 206 6.35 -16.56 -22.51
CA GLN A 206 7.64 -17.15 -22.85
C GLN A 206 7.69 -18.55 -22.23
N VAL A 207 8.03 -19.55 -23.01
CA VAL A 207 8.08 -20.96 -22.59
C VAL A 207 8.89 -21.12 -21.29
N GLY A 208 8.30 -21.78 -20.29
CA GLY A 208 8.93 -22.08 -19.00
C GLY A 208 9.02 -20.90 -18.02
N LYS A 209 8.23 -19.86 -18.20
CA LYS A 209 8.18 -18.69 -17.33
C LYS A 209 6.79 -18.47 -16.73
N SER A 210 6.74 -17.58 -15.74
CA SER A 210 5.48 -17.11 -15.17
C SER A 210 4.66 -16.36 -16.21
N VAL A 211 3.34 -16.46 -16.13
CA VAL A 211 2.38 -15.70 -16.93
C VAL A 211 1.83 -14.57 -16.08
N THR A 212 1.95 -13.35 -16.55
CA THR A 212 1.38 -12.17 -15.89
C THR A 212 0.06 -11.78 -16.53
N THR A 213 -0.93 -11.43 -15.72
CA THR A 213 -2.20 -10.87 -16.19
C THR A 213 -2.49 -9.54 -15.54
N TYR A 214 -3.29 -8.70 -16.22
CA TYR A 214 -3.87 -7.48 -15.66
C TYR A 214 -5.38 -7.47 -15.88
N GLU A 215 -6.13 -7.20 -14.83
CA GLU A 215 -7.58 -7.02 -14.83
C GLU A 215 -7.91 -5.61 -14.37
N PHE A 216 -8.46 -4.77 -15.26
CA PHE A 216 -8.94 -3.43 -14.92
C PHE A 216 -10.41 -3.50 -14.54
N ARG A 217 -10.74 -3.11 -13.31
CA ARG A 217 -12.06 -3.23 -12.72
C ARG A 217 -12.78 -1.89 -12.69
N ASP A 218 -14.10 -1.92 -12.74
CA ASP A 218 -14.95 -0.71 -12.70
C ASP A 218 -14.86 0.08 -11.39
N ASP A 219 -14.35 -0.54 -10.30
CA ASP A 219 -14.14 0.11 -9.01
C ASP A 219 -12.85 0.96 -8.93
N GLY A 220 -12.11 1.06 -10.05
CA GLY A 220 -10.86 1.83 -10.11
C GLY A 220 -9.63 1.03 -9.69
N LEU A 221 -9.76 -0.27 -9.46
CA LEU A 221 -8.65 -1.15 -9.16
C LEU A 221 -8.19 -1.91 -10.41
N CYS A 222 -6.89 -2.07 -10.53
CA CYS A 222 -6.25 -2.99 -11.46
C CYS A 222 -5.54 -4.08 -10.68
N ILE A 223 -5.86 -5.33 -10.96
CA ILE A 223 -5.24 -6.51 -10.35
C ILE A 223 -4.21 -7.08 -11.30
N ARG A 224 -2.96 -7.12 -10.89
CA ARG A 224 -1.89 -7.83 -11.58
C ARG A 224 -1.69 -9.18 -10.90
N SER A 225 -1.93 -10.27 -11.61
CA SER A 225 -1.71 -11.63 -11.12
C SER A 225 -0.55 -12.29 -11.85
N ILE A 226 0.23 -13.08 -11.14
CA ILE A 226 1.36 -13.84 -11.68
C ILE A 226 1.09 -15.32 -11.41
N TYR A 227 1.02 -16.09 -12.47
CA TYR A 227 0.78 -17.52 -12.42
C TYR A 227 2.05 -18.28 -12.80
N ASP A 228 2.19 -19.49 -12.28
CA ASP A 228 3.16 -20.44 -12.75
C ASP A 228 2.78 -20.86 -14.18
N GLY A 229 3.70 -20.73 -15.13
CA GLY A 229 3.43 -21.03 -16.56
C GLY A 229 3.24 -22.51 -16.85
N GLU A 230 3.67 -23.42 -15.97
CA GLU A 230 3.54 -24.86 -16.13
C GLU A 230 2.32 -25.42 -15.38
N SER A 231 2.16 -25.06 -14.10
CA SER A 231 1.05 -25.56 -13.27
C SER A 231 -0.23 -24.73 -13.40
N GLY A 232 -0.12 -23.45 -13.80
CA GLY A 232 -1.23 -22.50 -13.81
C GLY A 232 -1.62 -21.99 -12.42
N GLU A 233 -0.85 -22.33 -11.39
CA GLU A 233 -1.12 -21.87 -10.01
C GLU A 233 -0.78 -20.41 -9.83
N LEU A 234 -1.60 -19.68 -9.08
CA LEU A 234 -1.34 -18.29 -8.69
C LEU A 234 -0.13 -18.25 -7.74
N ARG A 235 0.93 -17.55 -8.15
CA ARG A 235 2.14 -17.33 -7.33
C ARG A 235 2.06 -16.07 -6.49
N SER A 236 1.59 -14.97 -7.08
CA SER A 236 1.46 -13.69 -6.40
C SER A 236 0.49 -12.79 -7.16
N PHE A 237 -0.03 -11.79 -6.46
CA PHE A 237 -0.80 -10.74 -7.08
C PHE A 237 -0.47 -9.39 -6.44
N TYR A 238 -0.80 -8.30 -7.18
CA TYR A 238 -0.57 -6.93 -6.79
C TYR A 238 -1.78 -6.10 -7.18
N GLN A 239 -2.11 -5.13 -6.36
CA GLN A 239 -3.23 -4.23 -6.58
C GLN A 239 -2.71 -2.83 -6.91
N TYR A 240 -3.45 -2.13 -7.73
CA TYR A 240 -3.14 -0.76 -8.15
C TYR A 240 -4.43 0.04 -8.23
N TYR A 241 -4.41 1.28 -7.74
CA TYR A 241 -5.35 2.26 -8.23
C TYR A 241 -4.95 2.66 -9.64
N TYR A 242 -5.86 2.59 -10.59
CA TYR A 242 -5.55 3.03 -11.94
C TYR A 242 -6.34 4.29 -12.32
N THR A 243 -5.70 5.14 -13.10
CA THR A 243 -6.28 6.35 -13.65
C THR A 243 -6.04 6.38 -15.14
N PRO A 244 -7.08 6.29 -15.98
CA PRO A 244 -6.93 6.46 -17.41
C PRO A 244 -6.60 7.92 -17.71
N THR A 245 -5.66 8.15 -18.62
CA THR A 245 -5.42 9.48 -19.18
C THR A 245 -6.48 9.74 -20.24
N VAL A 246 -7.40 10.65 -19.96
CA VAL A 246 -8.38 11.07 -20.98
C VAL A 246 -7.74 12.12 -21.85
N THR A 247 -7.26 11.74 -23.02
CA THR A 247 -6.88 12.70 -24.07
C THR A 247 -8.15 13.28 -24.67
N ARG A 248 -8.69 14.33 -24.08
CA ARG A 248 -9.71 15.14 -24.71
C ARG A 248 -9.00 16.35 -25.30
N GLY A 249 -8.88 16.39 -26.64
CA GLY A 249 -8.34 17.47 -27.48
C GLY A 249 -7.80 18.68 -26.71
N ASP A 250 -6.49 18.83 -26.63
CA ASP A 250 -5.69 19.94 -26.14
C ASP A 250 -5.73 20.27 -24.61
N THR A 251 -6.47 19.55 -23.79
CA THR A 251 -6.38 19.71 -22.33
C THR A 251 -6.49 18.33 -21.66
N VAL A 252 -5.37 17.87 -21.14
CA VAL A 252 -5.36 16.80 -20.13
C VAL A 252 -6.03 17.40 -18.90
N THR A 253 -7.26 16.97 -18.59
CA THR A 253 -7.89 17.30 -17.31
C THR A 253 -7.60 16.13 -16.37
N PRO A 254 -6.60 16.27 -15.50
CA PRO A 254 -6.29 15.23 -14.51
C PRO A 254 -7.44 15.14 -13.53
N LEU A 255 -7.71 13.93 -13.04
CA LEU A 255 -8.45 13.79 -11.79
C LEU A 255 -7.69 14.53 -10.68
N PRO A 256 -8.37 15.15 -9.69
CA PRO A 256 -7.79 16.13 -8.76
C PRO A 256 -6.55 15.67 -7.95
N LEU A 257 -6.24 14.38 -7.93
CA LEU A 257 -5.11 13.79 -7.21
C LEU A 257 -3.81 13.69 -8.02
N LEU A 258 -3.84 13.87 -9.34
CA LEU A 258 -2.71 13.55 -10.24
C LEU A 258 -2.28 14.72 -11.14
N THR A 259 -2.75 15.95 -10.89
CA THR A 259 -2.48 17.13 -11.72
C THR A 259 -0.99 17.40 -11.99
N PRO A 260 -0.04 17.17 -11.08
CA PRO A 260 1.38 17.36 -11.36
C PRO A 260 2.04 16.19 -12.09
N LEU A 261 1.53 14.96 -11.93
CA LEU A 261 2.19 13.74 -12.41
C LEU A 261 2.22 13.63 -13.94
N VAL A 262 1.18 14.11 -14.60
CA VAL A 262 1.06 13.98 -16.07
C VAL A 262 2.06 14.88 -16.80
N SER A 263 2.48 16.02 -16.22
CA SER A 263 3.44 16.93 -16.84
C SER A 263 4.88 16.40 -16.86
N LEU A 264 5.21 15.46 -15.98
CA LEU A 264 6.54 14.83 -15.95
C LEU A 264 6.70 13.67 -16.94
N PHE A 265 5.60 13.19 -17.48
CA PHE A 265 5.60 12.08 -18.44
C PHE A 265 5.33 12.64 -19.85
N ASP A 266 6.36 13.07 -20.55
CA ASP A 266 6.34 13.34 -22.00
C ASP A 266 6.05 12.07 -22.84
N LEU A 267 5.40 11.08 -22.22
CA LEU A 267 5.04 9.81 -22.83
C LEU A 267 3.55 9.83 -23.20
N GLN A 268 3.23 9.44 -24.41
CA GLN A 268 1.87 9.06 -24.79
C GLN A 268 1.52 7.77 -24.04
N VAL A 269 0.92 7.92 -22.85
CA VAL A 269 0.44 6.81 -22.04
C VAL A 269 -1.06 6.90 -21.89
N ASP A 270 -1.74 5.75 -21.89
CA ASP A 270 -3.21 5.69 -21.74
C ASP A 270 -3.63 5.73 -20.27
N GLY A 271 -2.69 5.52 -19.36
CA GLY A 271 -2.97 5.68 -17.95
C GLY A 271 -1.79 5.40 -17.02
N ILE A 272 -2.07 5.61 -15.74
CA ILE A 272 -1.14 5.45 -14.62
C ILE A 272 -1.75 4.44 -13.64
N MET A 273 -0.90 3.60 -13.07
CA MET A 273 -1.22 2.68 -11.98
C MET A 273 -0.38 3.04 -10.75
N GLU A 274 -1.03 3.30 -9.62
CA GLU A 274 -0.39 3.47 -8.31
C GLU A 274 -0.51 2.18 -7.49
N ARG A 275 0.60 1.59 -7.09
CA ARG A 275 0.59 0.38 -6.27
C ARG A 275 -0.08 0.65 -4.93
N THR A 276 -0.98 -0.24 -4.52
CA THR A 276 -1.68 -0.18 -3.24
C THR A 276 -1.75 -1.57 -2.61
N TYR A 277 -2.07 -1.62 -1.32
CA TYR A 277 -2.20 -2.84 -0.54
C TYR A 277 -3.55 -2.80 0.17
N ILE A 278 -4.55 -3.48 -0.42
CA ILE A 278 -5.92 -3.52 0.10
C ILE A 278 -6.23 -4.96 0.48
N TYR A 279 -6.73 -5.13 1.69
CA TYR A 279 -7.04 -6.44 2.27
C TYR A 279 -8.52 -6.51 2.64
N ASP A 280 -9.16 -7.62 2.29
CA ASP A 280 -10.52 -7.92 2.69
C ASP A 280 -10.51 -8.92 3.85
N ILE A 281 -11.23 -8.61 4.92
CA ILE A 281 -11.33 -9.41 6.13
C ILE A 281 -12.79 -9.76 6.39
N VAL A 282 -13.05 -10.99 6.75
CA VAL A 282 -14.40 -11.51 7.06
C VAL A 282 -14.41 -12.16 8.44
N PHE A 283 -15.45 -11.86 9.24
CA PHE A 283 -15.71 -12.61 10.47
C PHE A 283 -16.19 -14.02 10.16
N LEU A 284 -15.60 -15.00 10.83
CA LEU A 284 -16.08 -16.38 10.84
C LEU A 284 -17.07 -16.62 11.99
N GLU A 285 -17.81 -17.72 11.92
CA GLU A 285 -18.85 -18.05 12.92
C GLU A 285 -18.31 -18.24 14.34
N ASP A 286 -17.04 -18.63 14.47
CA ASP A 286 -16.35 -18.82 15.76
C ASP A 286 -15.80 -17.51 16.35
N GLY A 287 -15.95 -16.38 15.64
CA GLY A 287 -15.49 -15.08 16.09
C GLY A 287 -14.03 -14.77 15.72
N THR A 288 -13.37 -15.61 14.96
CA THR A 288 -12.07 -15.33 14.34
C THR A 288 -12.24 -14.50 13.07
N LEU A 289 -11.15 -13.97 12.52
CA LEU A 289 -11.13 -13.26 11.23
C LEU A 289 -10.42 -14.11 10.19
N LEU A 290 -10.94 -14.10 8.97
CA LEU A 290 -10.28 -14.64 7.79
C LEU A 290 -9.72 -13.47 6.97
N ASP A 291 -8.42 -13.45 6.75
CA ASP A 291 -7.82 -12.66 5.68
C ASP A 291 -8.09 -13.37 4.34
N VAL A 292 -8.92 -12.75 3.52
CA VAL A 292 -9.37 -13.34 2.26
C VAL A 292 -8.22 -13.49 1.25
N ILE A 293 -7.19 -12.64 1.38
CA ILE A 293 -6.08 -12.57 0.45
C ILE A 293 -5.04 -13.66 0.70
N PHE A 294 -4.58 -13.75 1.94
CA PHE A 294 -3.56 -14.75 2.32
C PHE A 294 -4.14 -16.06 2.85
N GLY A 295 -5.46 -16.11 3.09
CA GLY A 295 -6.13 -17.28 3.67
C GLY A 295 -5.77 -17.50 5.15
N GLY A 296 -5.15 -16.53 5.80
CA GLY A 296 -4.74 -16.59 7.19
C GLY A 296 -5.90 -16.41 8.15
N ILE A 297 -5.91 -17.15 9.25
CA ILE A 297 -6.88 -16.98 10.34
C ILE A 297 -6.25 -16.12 11.43
N LEU A 298 -6.98 -15.08 11.85
CA LEU A 298 -6.54 -14.21 12.94
C LEU A 298 -7.42 -14.41 14.16
N GLU A 299 -6.79 -14.54 15.31
CA GLU A 299 -7.45 -14.55 16.60
C GLU A 299 -7.27 -13.23 17.34
N ARG A 300 -8.27 -12.89 18.16
CA ARG A 300 -8.20 -11.68 18.98
C ARG A 300 -7.13 -11.82 20.05
N VAL A 301 -6.23 -10.85 20.09
CA VAL A 301 -5.24 -10.76 21.18
C VAL A 301 -5.95 -10.28 22.44
N SER A 302 -5.92 -11.06 23.50
CA SER A 302 -6.46 -10.63 24.79
C SER A 302 -5.68 -9.43 25.31
N PRO A 303 -6.33 -8.39 25.82
CA PRO A 303 -5.60 -7.31 26.47
C PRO A 303 -4.84 -7.90 27.67
N ALA A 304 -3.55 -7.57 27.73
CA ALA A 304 -2.65 -8.00 28.81
C ALA A 304 -3.02 -7.36 30.15
#